data_36e89567088dfed7d02038f5795a637e
#
_entry.id   36e89567088dfed7d02038f5795a637e
#
_cell.length_a   1.000
_cell.length_b   1.000
_cell.length_c   1.000
_cell.angle_alpha   90.00
_cell.angle_beta   90.00
_cell.angle_gamma   90.00
#
_symmetry.space_group_name_H-M   'P 1'
#
loop_
_entity.id
_entity.type
_entity.pdbx_description
1 polymer ?
#
loop_
_entity_poly.entity_id
_entity_poly.type
_entity_poly.pdbx_seq_one_letter_code
_entity_poly.pdbx_strand_id
1 'polypeptide(L)'
;GSEMCIRDRGYIGGHSSRIKRIILSQNQIKQRYYAIKNGNYTHTNAELMANAIAGLFDDKFTANDVQLLSCGTSTPDQMMPSHASMVHGLLKDSNPIPILSPSGVCCSAAHALEYCFLSVLSGHTNNAICGGSELFSPLLRSNIFEEEYKMMNEIQSNPYIAFEKDFLRWMLSDGAGCALLSDMPSDGISLKIEWIESVSYANELDVCMSQGLQKTVSGEWTSWKLMRPIDWQMQSIFAIKQDIKLLAKYGVEKSVQHIANSCKKHQLNFADVDYFLPHISSMFFYHKLADKLKEKGLLLPENKWFTNLCSVGNVGSASIFIMLSELFHSSKLKKGELIYLFIPESGRF
;
A
#
# COMPACT_ATOMS: atom_id res chain seq x y z
N GLY A 1 13.22 -15.20 8.11
CA GLY A 1 13.23 -15.62 6.73
C GLY A 1 11.93 -16.24 6.27
N SER A 2 11.91 -16.77 5.05
CA SER A 2 10.71 -17.32 4.38
C SER A 2 10.07 -18.49 5.15
N GLU A 3 10.82 -19.28 5.90
CA GLU A 3 10.31 -20.42 6.66
C GLU A 3 9.53 -20.01 7.92
N MET A 4 9.95 -18.98 8.63
CA MET A 4 9.20 -18.44 9.76
C MET A 4 7.85 -17.89 9.32
N CYS A 5 7.80 -17.20 8.19
CA CYS A 5 6.56 -16.69 7.60
C CYS A 5 5.55 -17.79 7.22
N ILE A 6 6.04 -18.99 6.84
CA ILE A 6 5.19 -20.13 6.51
C ILE A 6 4.62 -20.76 7.79
N ARG A 7 5.43 -20.83 8.86
CA ARG A 7 5.03 -21.39 10.13
C ARG A 7 3.87 -20.63 10.77
N ASP A 8 3.87 -19.30 10.63
CA ASP A 8 2.82 -18.43 11.19
C ASP A 8 1.55 -18.34 10.33
N ARG A 9 1.67 -18.56 9.01
CA ARG A 9 0.52 -18.46 8.07
C ARG A 9 -0.13 -19.79 7.71
N GLY A 10 0.60 -20.88 7.87
CA GLY A 10 0.17 -22.21 7.48
C GLY A 10 0.07 -22.42 5.96
N TYR A 11 -0.16 -23.65 5.57
CA TYR A 11 -0.43 -24.04 4.19
C TYR A 11 -1.92 -24.25 3.99
N ILE A 12 -2.50 -23.73 2.92
CA ILE A 12 -3.88 -24.01 2.53
C ILE A 12 -4.00 -25.50 2.22
N GLY A 13 -4.94 -26.19 2.87
CA GLY A 13 -5.11 -27.64 2.73
C GLY A 13 -3.93 -28.48 3.21
N GLY A 14 -3.04 -27.93 4.03
CA GLY A 14 -1.87 -28.63 4.57
C GLY A 14 -0.72 -28.88 3.56
N HIS A 15 -0.86 -28.44 2.31
CA HIS A 15 0.12 -28.67 1.25
C HIS A 15 0.87 -27.41 0.85
N SER A 16 2.17 -27.59 0.51
CA SER A 16 2.99 -26.49 0.00
C SER A 16 2.45 -26.00 -1.35
N SER A 17 2.29 -24.68 -1.48
CA SER A 17 1.87 -24.06 -2.75
C SER A 17 2.85 -24.38 -3.88
N ARG A 18 2.36 -24.98 -4.96
CA ARG A 18 3.16 -25.28 -6.16
C ARG A 18 3.64 -24.01 -6.86
N ILE A 19 2.87 -22.91 -6.74
CA ILE A 19 3.15 -21.62 -7.38
C ILE A 19 4.06 -20.73 -6.54
N LYS A 20 4.28 -21.05 -5.26
CA LYS A 20 5.15 -20.30 -4.35
C LYS A 20 6.53 -19.98 -4.96
N ARG A 21 7.18 -20.98 -5.57
CA ARG A 21 8.51 -20.79 -6.16
C ARG A 21 8.48 -19.80 -7.31
N ILE A 22 7.46 -19.88 -8.15
CA ILE A 22 7.28 -18.97 -9.30
C ILE A 22 7.05 -17.55 -8.80
N ILE A 23 6.14 -17.38 -7.83
CA ILE A 23 5.84 -16.06 -7.28
C ILE A 23 7.08 -15.45 -6.62
N LEU A 24 7.80 -16.22 -5.77
CA LEU A 24 8.99 -15.72 -5.07
C LEU A 24 10.15 -15.42 -6.03
N SER A 25 10.30 -16.17 -7.12
CA SER A 25 11.32 -15.87 -8.13
C SER A 25 11.00 -14.61 -8.93
N GLN A 26 9.73 -14.34 -9.20
CA GLN A 26 9.29 -13.16 -9.96
C GLN A 26 9.23 -11.89 -9.12
N ASN A 27 8.76 -11.99 -7.86
CA ASN A 27 8.65 -10.80 -7.02
C ASN A 27 9.97 -10.40 -6.34
N GLN A 28 10.94 -11.35 -6.23
CA GLN A 28 12.25 -11.18 -5.62
C GLN A 28 12.23 -10.69 -4.17
N ILE A 29 11.10 -10.77 -3.48
CA ILE A 29 10.96 -10.37 -2.08
C ILE A 29 11.65 -11.40 -1.19
N LYS A 30 12.72 -10.98 -0.53
CA LYS A 30 13.54 -11.84 0.37
C LYS A 30 13.02 -11.81 1.80
N GLN A 31 12.45 -10.67 2.22
CA GLN A 31 11.99 -10.46 3.59
C GLN A 31 10.62 -9.78 3.60
N ARG A 32 9.82 -10.13 4.60
CA ARG A 32 8.52 -9.54 4.94
C ARG A 32 8.42 -9.42 6.45
N TYR A 33 7.67 -8.44 6.91
CA TYR A 33 7.45 -8.19 8.33
C TYR A 33 5.99 -8.44 8.67
N TYR A 34 5.75 -9.03 9.83
CA TYR A 34 4.41 -9.31 10.32
C TYR A 34 4.30 -8.96 11.79
N ALA A 35 3.20 -8.32 12.18
CA ALA A 35 2.85 -8.03 13.56
C ALA A 35 2.36 -9.30 14.28
N ILE A 36 3.10 -10.40 14.16
CA ILE A 36 2.83 -11.70 14.75
C ILE A 36 4.08 -12.21 15.45
N LYS A 37 3.95 -12.66 16.69
CA LYS A 37 5.00 -13.33 17.45
C LYS A 37 4.43 -14.58 18.11
N ASN A 38 5.04 -15.73 17.84
CA ASN A 38 4.59 -17.04 18.37
C ASN A 38 3.10 -17.33 18.09
N GLY A 39 2.61 -16.97 16.90
CA GLY A 39 1.23 -17.17 16.48
C GLY A 39 0.21 -16.15 17.02
N ASN A 40 0.62 -15.25 17.91
CA ASN A 40 -0.21 -14.19 18.47
C ASN A 40 0.06 -12.84 17.78
N TYR A 41 -0.97 -12.04 17.57
CA TYR A 41 -0.83 -10.67 17.08
C TYR A 41 -0.18 -9.80 18.15
N THR A 42 0.75 -8.94 17.72
CA THR A 42 1.49 -8.03 18.61
C THR A 42 0.92 -6.62 18.60
N HIS A 43 0.28 -6.23 17.50
CA HIS A 43 -0.27 -4.89 17.29
C HIS A 43 -1.54 -4.97 16.45
N THR A 44 -2.44 -4.05 16.66
CA THR A 44 -3.50 -3.67 15.73
C THR A 44 -2.94 -2.76 14.63
N ASN A 45 -3.70 -2.55 13.56
CA ASN A 45 -3.28 -1.63 12.51
C ASN A 45 -3.18 -0.18 13.01
N ALA A 46 -4.12 0.23 13.87
CA ALA A 46 -4.07 1.55 14.49
C ALA A 46 -2.84 1.74 15.40
N GLU A 47 -2.43 0.72 16.16
CA GLU A 47 -1.20 0.77 16.97
C GLU A 47 0.07 0.84 16.11
N LEU A 48 0.13 0.16 14.97
CA LEU A 48 1.24 0.29 14.03
C LEU A 48 1.39 1.75 13.56
N MET A 49 0.27 2.39 13.20
CA MET A 49 0.28 3.78 12.76
C MET A 49 0.64 4.74 13.89
N ALA A 50 0.06 4.57 15.08
CA ALA A 50 0.36 5.39 16.25
C ALA A 50 1.84 5.30 16.65
N ASN A 51 2.46 4.12 16.57
CA ASN A 51 3.88 3.92 16.81
C ASN A 51 4.76 4.63 15.76
N ALA A 52 4.36 4.62 14.49
CA ALA A 52 5.07 5.36 13.45
C ALA A 52 4.99 6.87 13.70
N ILE A 53 3.82 7.39 14.09
CA ILE A 53 3.62 8.81 14.42
C ILE A 53 4.44 9.20 15.65
N ALA A 54 4.50 8.36 16.69
CA ALA A 54 5.30 8.63 17.88
C ALA A 54 6.79 8.83 17.54
N GLY A 55 7.28 8.23 16.46
CA GLY A 55 8.65 8.44 15.96
C GLY A 55 8.91 9.82 15.34
N LEU A 56 7.87 10.63 15.12
CA LEU A 56 8.00 12.02 14.64
C LEU A 56 8.14 13.03 15.78
N PHE A 57 7.84 12.62 17.02
CA PHE A 57 7.83 13.51 18.18
C PHE A 57 9.22 13.62 18.81
N ASP A 58 9.57 14.84 19.21
CA ASP A 58 10.79 15.18 19.92
C ASP A 58 10.52 16.31 20.91
N ASP A 59 11.57 16.92 21.45
CA ASP A 59 11.44 18.04 22.40
C ASP A 59 10.87 19.34 21.77
N LYS A 60 10.86 19.44 20.44
CA LYS A 60 10.39 20.62 19.69
C LYS A 60 8.99 20.45 19.10
N PHE A 61 8.57 19.20 18.84
CA PHE A 61 7.28 18.86 18.23
C PHE A 61 6.69 17.65 18.93
N THR A 62 5.56 17.83 19.57
CA THR A 62 4.85 16.83 20.39
C THR A 62 3.46 16.53 19.85
N ALA A 63 2.76 15.58 20.44
CA ALA A 63 1.38 15.27 20.08
C ALA A 63 0.42 16.48 20.23
N ASN A 64 0.71 17.38 21.17
CA ASN A 64 -0.07 18.61 21.39
C ASN A 64 0.04 19.64 20.25
N ASP A 65 1.12 19.57 19.47
CA ASP A 65 1.39 20.55 18.41
C ASP A 65 0.72 20.16 17.09
N VAL A 66 0.23 18.93 16.98
CA VAL A 66 -0.43 18.41 15.78
C VAL A 66 -1.75 19.14 15.54
N GLN A 67 -1.96 19.66 14.33
CA GLN A 67 -3.17 20.41 13.96
C GLN A 67 -4.11 19.62 13.05
N LEU A 68 -3.63 18.58 12.37
CA LEU A 68 -4.41 17.74 11.48
C LEU A 68 -3.79 16.34 11.41
N LEU A 69 -4.60 15.31 11.41
CA LEU A 69 -4.18 13.93 11.22
C LEU A 69 -4.93 13.27 10.06
N SER A 70 -4.21 12.71 9.10
CA SER A 70 -4.81 11.90 8.04
C SER A 70 -4.08 10.58 7.88
N CYS A 71 -4.82 9.45 8.05
CA CYS A 71 -4.26 8.11 7.99
C CYS A 71 -5.03 7.25 7.00
N GLY A 72 -4.35 6.81 5.93
CA GLY A 72 -4.89 5.91 4.93
C GLY A 72 -4.57 4.44 5.23
N THR A 73 -5.46 3.54 4.89
CA THR A 73 -5.25 2.09 4.98
C THR A 73 -6.19 1.33 4.05
N SER A 74 -5.79 0.15 3.61
CA SER A 74 -6.67 -0.82 2.95
C SER A 74 -7.17 -1.91 3.92
N THR A 75 -6.59 -1.99 5.12
CA THR A 75 -6.87 -3.02 6.12
C THR A 75 -7.19 -2.43 7.49
N PRO A 76 -8.25 -1.57 7.59
CA PRO A 76 -8.65 -1.06 8.89
C PRO A 76 -9.02 -2.20 9.83
N ASP A 77 -8.75 -2.04 11.12
CA ASP A 77 -9.08 -3.06 12.14
C ASP A 77 -10.59 -3.33 12.21
N GLN A 78 -11.40 -2.34 11.89
CA GLN A 78 -12.86 -2.39 11.86
C GLN A 78 -13.44 -1.46 10.79
N MET A 79 -14.70 -1.66 10.43
CA MET A 79 -15.40 -0.80 9.50
C MET A 79 -15.81 0.56 10.11
N MET A 80 -16.08 0.59 11.39
CA MET A 80 -16.46 1.76 12.19
C MET A 80 -15.95 1.60 13.61
N PRO A 81 -15.39 2.65 14.24
CA PRO A 81 -15.09 3.99 13.69
C PRO A 81 -13.96 3.98 12.66
N SER A 82 -13.63 5.15 12.09
CA SER A 82 -12.58 5.27 11.06
C SER A 82 -11.19 4.98 11.61
N HIS A 83 -10.27 4.57 10.73
CA HIS A 83 -8.89 4.26 11.10
C HIS A 83 -8.19 5.45 11.79
N ALA A 84 -8.29 6.67 11.26
CA ALA A 84 -7.70 7.86 11.88
C ALA A 84 -8.30 8.15 13.26
N SER A 85 -9.59 7.84 13.51
CA SER A 85 -10.18 7.97 14.84
C SER A 85 -9.54 7.02 15.84
N MET A 86 -9.27 5.78 15.42
CA MET A 86 -8.59 4.79 16.27
C MET A 86 -7.16 5.22 16.57
N VAL A 87 -6.44 5.69 15.55
CA VAL A 87 -5.07 6.18 15.69
C VAL A 87 -5.02 7.39 16.62
N HIS A 88 -5.89 8.39 16.42
CA HIS A 88 -5.95 9.59 17.28
C HIS A 88 -6.22 9.22 18.73
N GLY A 89 -7.11 8.27 18.99
CA GLY A 89 -7.39 7.76 20.35
C GLY A 89 -6.19 7.09 21.05
N LEU A 90 -5.15 6.70 20.29
CA LEU A 90 -3.89 6.14 20.81
C LEU A 90 -2.80 7.19 21.03
N LEU A 91 -2.94 8.39 20.46
CA LEU A 91 -1.98 9.47 20.63
C LEU A 91 -2.24 10.19 21.96
N LYS A 92 -1.51 9.76 22.99
CA LYS A 92 -1.57 10.39 24.30
C LYS A 92 -1.16 11.86 24.21
N ASP A 93 -1.79 12.68 25.03
CA ASP A 93 -1.52 14.10 25.15
C ASP A 93 -1.77 14.92 23.86
N SER A 94 -2.52 14.37 22.90
CA SER A 94 -2.96 15.12 21.71
C SER A 94 -4.18 15.98 22.02
N ASN A 95 -4.27 17.12 21.33
CA ASN A 95 -5.46 17.98 21.35
C ASN A 95 -6.60 17.40 20.50
N PRO A 96 -7.86 17.87 20.69
CA PRO A 96 -8.91 17.67 19.69
C PRO A 96 -8.50 18.32 18.36
N ILE A 97 -8.41 17.50 17.30
CA ILE A 97 -7.95 17.93 15.97
C ILE A 97 -8.87 17.36 14.86
N PRO A 98 -8.92 18.02 13.69
CA PRO A 98 -9.52 17.42 12.50
C PRO A 98 -8.80 16.13 12.10
N ILE A 99 -9.57 15.12 11.68
CA ILE A 99 -9.04 13.85 11.22
C ILE A 99 -9.67 13.42 9.90
N LEU A 100 -8.93 12.70 9.06
CA LEU A 100 -9.44 12.10 7.82
C LEU A 100 -8.87 10.68 7.65
N SER A 101 -9.72 9.76 7.19
CA SER A 101 -9.32 8.39 6.83
C SER A 101 -9.66 8.12 5.37
N PRO A 102 -8.78 8.40 4.43
CA PRO A 102 -8.97 7.94 3.06
C PRO A 102 -8.97 6.41 3.01
N SER A 103 -9.88 5.86 2.24
CA SER A 103 -9.97 4.42 1.99
C SER A 103 -9.62 4.12 0.53
N GLY A 104 -9.09 2.94 0.29
CA GLY A 104 -8.62 2.51 -1.03
C GLY A 104 -7.66 1.35 -0.86
N VAL A 105 -6.73 1.19 -1.77
CA VAL A 105 -5.65 0.22 -1.64
C VAL A 105 -4.32 0.99 -1.52
N CYS A 106 -3.45 0.94 -2.53
CA CYS A 106 -2.11 1.53 -2.44
C CYS A 106 -2.11 3.06 -2.33
N CYS A 107 -3.10 3.74 -2.94
CA CYS A 107 -3.19 5.21 -2.94
C CYS A 107 -3.84 5.80 -1.68
N SER A 108 -4.39 5.00 -0.75
CA SER A 108 -5.08 5.57 0.42
C SER A 108 -4.21 6.51 1.24
N ALA A 109 -2.93 6.18 1.48
CA ALA A 109 -2.01 7.07 2.18
C ALA A 109 -1.52 8.25 1.31
N ALA A 110 -1.47 8.09 -0.02
CA ALA A 110 -1.19 9.21 -0.93
C ALA A 110 -2.32 10.27 -0.90
N HIS A 111 -3.58 9.83 -0.82
CA HIS A 111 -4.72 10.74 -0.61
C HIS A 111 -4.67 11.42 0.76
N ALA A 112 -4.16 10.73 1.80
CA ALA A 112 -3.89 11.36 3.10
C ALA A 112 -2.84 12.47 2.98
N LEU A 113 -1.76 12.21 2.22
CA LEU A 113 -0.72 13.20 1.93
C LEU A 113 -1.29 14.41 1.16
N GLU A 114 -2.08 14.16 0.10
CA GLU A 114 -2.69 15.21 -0.71
C GLU A 114 -3.60 16.11 0.13
N TYR A 115 -4.46 15.52 0.98
CA TYR A 115 -5.34 16.28 1.87
C TYR A 115 -4.54 17.15 2.86
N CYS A 116 -3.52 16.60 3.50
CA CYS A 116 -2.67 17.34 4.42
C CYS A 116 -1.88 18.44 3.70
N PHE A 117 -1.36 18.15 2.50
CA PHE A 117 -0.68 19.14 1.67
C PHE A 117 -1.59 20.33 1.32
N LEU A 118 -2.81 20.06 0.88
CA LEU A 118 -3.78 21.11 0.55
C LEU A 118 -4.19 21.93 1.78
N SER A 119 -4.33 21.29 2.95
CA SER A 119 -4.64 21.97 4.21
C SER A 119 -3.53 22.96 4.61
N VAL A 120 -2.27 22.51 4.56
CA VAL A 120 -1.12 23.39 4.89
C VAL A 120 -0.94 24.45 3.82
N LEU A 121 -1.01 24.09 2.54
CA LEU A 121 -0.86 25.04 1.42
C LEU A 121 -1.91 26.17 1.45
N SER A 122 -3.14 25.85 1.85
CA SER A 122 -4.22 26.86 1.98
C SER A 122 -4.16 27.69 3.25
N GLY A 123 -3.22 27.40 4.18
CA GLY A 123 -3.14 28.04 5.48
C GLY A 123 -4.26 27.64 6.45
N HIS A 124 -5.01 26.55 6.16
CA HIS A 124 -6.02 26.04 7.08
C HIS A 124 -5.38 25.47 8.34
N THR A 125 -4.21 24.82 8.19
CA THR A 125 -3.34 24.37 9.28
C THR A 125 -1.90 24.72 8.97
N ASN A 126 -1.05 24.94 9.99
CA ASN A 126 0.38 25.19 9.80
C ASN A 126 1.18 23.89 9.76
N ASN A 127 0.60 22.82 10.29
CA ASN A 127 1.19 21.48 10.23
C ASN A 127 0.11 20.41 10.10
N ALA A 128 0.53 19.24 9.64
CA ALA A 128 -0.31 18.05 9.53
C ALA A 128 0.54 16.78 9.57
N ILE A 129 0.03 15.71 10.16
CA ILE A 129 0.62 14.37 10.03
C ILE A 129 -0.20 13.56 9.04
N CYS A 130 0.47 12.98 8.06
CA CYS A 130 -0.12 12.05 7.09
C CYS A 130 0.67 10.76 7.00
N GLY A 131 0.01 9.68 6.62
CA GLY A 131 0.68 8.40 6.38
C GLY A 131 -0.27 7.27 6.14
N GLY A 132 0.27 6.06 6.15
CA GLY A 132 -0.49 4.85 6.02
C GLY A 132 0.06 3.69 6.84
N SER A 133 -0.81 2.75 7.11
CA SER A 133 -0.45 1.50 7.77
C SER A 133 -1.27 0.35 7.23
N GLU A 134 -0.68 -0.85 7.28
CA GLU A 134 -1.34 -2.06 6.83
C GLU A 134 -1.07 -3.20 7.80
N LEU A 135 -2.11 -3.98 8.09
CA LEU A 135 -2.05 -5.22 8.85
C LEU A 135 -2.62 -6.36 7.99
N PHE A 136 -1.82 -6.85 7.06
CA PHE A 136 -2.22 -7.91 6.12
C PHE A 136 -2.14 -9.31 6.74
N SER A 137 -1.26 -9.53 7.70
CA SER A 137 -0.94 -10.87 8.19
C SER A 137 -2.16 -11.67 8.70
N PRO A 138 -3.20 -11.07 9.32
CA PRO A 138 -4.42 -11.82 9.66
C PRO A 138 -5.14 -12.39 8.44
N LEU A 139 -5.17 -11.63 7.35
CA LEU A 139 -5.87 -11.97 6.11
C LEU A 139 -5.11 -13.00 5.25
N LEU A 140 -3.84 -13.28 5.59
CA LEU A 140 -2.97 -14.19 4.84
C LEU A 140 -2.87 -15.59 5.47
N ARG A 141 -3.53 -15.84 6.60
CA ARG A 141 -3.48 -17.14 7.28
C ARG A 141 -4.27 -18.20 6.51
N SER A 142 -3.83 -19.46 6.60
CA SER A 142 -4.46 -20.58 5.89
C SER A 142 -5.91 -20.83 6.31
N ASN A 143 -6.25 -20.59 7.58
CA ASN A 143 -7.59 -20.80 8.11
C ASN A 143 -8.67 -19.93 7.43
N ILE A 144 -8.29 -18.79 6.84
CA ILE A 144 -9.21 -17.96 6.04
C ILE A 144 -9.75 -18.70 4.81
N PHE A 145 -8.99 -19.68 4.30
CA PHE A 145 -9.24 -20.38 3.05
C PHE A 145 -9.73 -21.84 3.23
N GLU A 146 -9.81 -22.31 4.48
CA GLU A 146 -10.07 -23.74 4.75
C GLU A 146 -11.42 -24.24 4.23
N GLU A 147 -12.49 -23.46 4.43
CA GLU A 147 -13.84 -23.87 4.02
C GLU A 147 -13.97 -23.85 2.47
N GLU A 148 -13.43 -22.84 1.83
CA GLU A 148 -13.37 -22.79 0.38
C GLU A 148 -12.56 -23.96 -0.20
N TYR A 149 -11.42 -24.28 0.41
CA TYR A 149 -10.58 -25.40 -0.02
C TYR A 149 -11.30 -26.76 0.11
N LYS A 150 -12.03 -26.98 1.21
CA LYS A 150 -12.85 -28.21 1.38
C LYS A 150 -13.86 -28.35 0.26
N MET A 151 -14.61 -27.30 -0.04
CA MET A 151 -15.60 -27.31 -1.13
C MET A 151 -14.97 -27.55 -2.50
N MET A 152 -13.82 -26.96 -2.80
CA MET A 152 -13.14 -27.13 -4.08
C MET A 152 -12.68 -28.58 -4.29
N ASN A 153 -12.25 -29.27 -3.24
CA ASN A 153 -11.89 -30.69 -3.30
C ASN A 153 -13.10 -31.60 -3.53
N GLU A 154 -14.26 -31.23 -3.00
CA GLU A 154 -15.51 -31.98 -3.23
C GLU A 154 -16.03 -31.84 -4.67
N ILE A 155 -15.74 -30.71 -5.34
CA ILE A 155 -16.28 -30.38 -6.66
C ILE A 155 -15.28 -30.70 -7.81
N GLN A 156 -14.05 -31.15 -7.53
CA GLN A 156 -12.98 -31.41 -8.51
C GLN A 156 -12.68 -30.21 -9.46
N SER A 157 -12.89 -28.96 -9.06
CA SER A 157 -12.83 -27.85 -9.99
C SER A 157 -11.78 -26.78 -9.65
N ASN A 158 -10.98 -26.52 -10.66
CA ASN A 158 -10.21 -25.34 -11.01
C ASN A 158 -9.11 -24.83 -10.04
N PRO A 159 -7.85 -25.23 -10.26
CA PRO A 159 -6.68 -24.72 -9.53
C PRO A 159 -6.43 -23.21 -9.69
N TYR A 160 -7.11 -22.53 -10.63
CA TYR A 160 -6.91 -21.11 -10.95
C TYR A 160 -7.40 -20.15 -9.83
N ILE A 161 -8.46 -20.52 -9.10
CA ILE A 161 -9.01 -19.68 -8.02
C ILE A 161 -8.03 -19.57 -6.84
N ALA A 162 -7.29 -20.65 -6.57
CA ALA A 162 -6.23 -20.62 -5.56
C ALA A 162 -5.09 -19.65 -5.94
N PHE A 163 -4.82 -19.46 -7.24
CA PHE A 163 -3.74 -18.61 -7.71
C PHE A 163 -3.98 -17.12 -7.41
N GLU A 164 -5.17 -16.60 -7.64
CA GLU A 164 -5.51 -15.19 -7.45
C GLU A 164 -5.42 -14.73 -5.99
N LYS A 165 -5.68 -15.66 -5.06
CA LYS A 165 -5.63 -15.42 -3.61
C LYS A 165 -4.26 -15.75 -3.00
N ASP A 166 -3.64 -16.86 -3.41
CA ASP A 166 -2.35 -17.31 -2.87
C ASP A 166 -1.19 -16.41 -3.30
N PHE A 167 -1.29 -15.76 -4.46
CA PHE A 167 -0.29 -14.82 -4.98
C PHE A 167 0.06 -13.70 -3.98
N LEU A 168 -0.95 -13.06 -3.40
CA LEU A 168 -0.77 -11.95 -2.46
C LEU A 168 -0.16 -12.40 -1.13
N ARG A 169 -0.38 -13.65 -0.72
CA ARG A 169 0.20 -14.22 0.50
C ARG A 169 1.73 -14.23 0.49
N TRP A 170 2.36 -14.14 -0.67
CA TRP A 170 3.81 -14.18 -0.84
C TRP A 170 4.44 -12.81 -1.09
N MET A 171 3.65 -11.74 -1.05
CA MET A 171 4.10 -10.39 -1.35
C MET A 171 3.88 -9.40 -0.22
N LEU A 172 2.73 -9.49 0.47
CA LEU A 172 2.29 -8.50 1.43
C LEU A 172 3.04 -8.59 2.77
N SER A 173 3.25 -7.44 3.38
CA SER A 173 3.93 -7.18 4.65
C SER A 173 3.06 -6.27 5.51
N ASP A 174 3.17 -6.38 6.84
CA ASP A 174 2.61 -5.42 7.79
C ASP A 174 3.60 -4.28 8.00
N GLY A 175 3.08 -3.10 8.31
CA GLY A 175 3.90 -1.95 8.66
C GLY A 175 3.15 -0.64 8.59
N ALA A 176 3.85 0.43 8.97
CA ALA A 176 3.37 1.81 8.91
C ALA A 176 4.47 2.77 8.50
N GLY A 177 4.09 3.87 7.91
CA GLY A 177 4.98 4.99 7.60
C GLY A 177 4.20 6.28 7.56
N CYS A 178 4.82 7.38 8.03
CA CYS A 178 4.19 8.69 8.09
C CYS A 178 5.19 9.82 7.84
N ALA A 179 4.65 11.01 7.60
CA ALA A 179 5.40 12.23 7.46
C ALA A 179 4.70 13.38 8.20
N LEU A 180 5.50 14.27 8.74
CA LEU A 180 5.07 15.59 9.23
C LEU A 180 5.20 16.58 8.09
N LEU A 181 4.12 17.27 7.76
CA LEU A 181 4.09 18.43 6.86
C LEU A 181 4.03 19.69 7.70
N SER A 182 4.74 20.73 7.27
CA SER A 182 4.74 22.05 7.88
C SER A 182 4.80 23.12 6.80
N ASP A 183 4.27 24.30 7.11
CA ASP A 183 4.38 25.51 6.28
C ASP A 183 5.80 26.09 6.27
N MET A 184 6.63 25.69 7.23
CA MET A 184 8.02 26.12 7.35
C MET A 184 8.99 24.93 7.28
N PRO A 185 10.14 25.07 6.60
CA PRO A 185 11.18 24.04 6.61
C PRO A 185 11.80 23.90 8.01
N SER A 186 12.24 22.69 8.35
CA SER A 186 13.02 22.43 9.56
C SER A 186 14.46 22.92 9.44
N ASP A 187 15.20 22.99 10.57
CA ASP A 187 16.62 23.38 10.60
C ASP A 187 17.56 22.40 9.85
N GLY A 188 17.08 21.22 9.49
CA GLY A 188 17.85 20.18 8.80
C GLY A 188 17.43 20.00 7.34
N ILE A 189 17.49 18.75 6.87
CA ILE A 189 16.98 18.40 5.56
C ILE A 189 15.45 18.48 5.60
N SER A 190 14.87 19.23 4.66
CA SER A 190 13.44 19.32 4.43
C SER A 190 13.14 19.02 2.97
N LEU A 191 12.04 18.34 2.71
CA LEU A 191 11.56 18.07 1.37
C LEU A 191 10.39 19.01 1.06
N LYS A 192 10.51 19.81 0.00
CA LYS A 192 9.42 20.65 -0.48
C LYS A 192 8.55 19.85 -1.43
N ILE A 193 7.24 19.84 -1.20
CA ILE A 193 6.28 19.28 -2.15
C ILE A 193 6.02 20.33 -3.22
N GLU A 194 6.45 20.07 -4.45
CA GLU A 194 6.24 20.98 -5.56
C GLU A 194 4.82 20.84 -6.13
N TRP A 195 4.31 19.63 -6.23
CA TRP A 195 2.96 19.32 -6.68
C TRP A 195 2.57 17.87 -6.35
N ILE A 196 1.28 17.62 -6.35
CA ILE A 196 0.68 16.29 -6.29
C ILE A 196 -0.33 16.17 -7.43
N GLU A 197 -0.30 15.07 -8.16
CA GLU A 197 -1.23 14.76 -9.24
C GLU A 197 -1.92 13.43 -8.98
N SER A 198 -3.22 13.45 -8.91
CA SER A 198 -4.07 12.26 -8.76
C SER A 198 -4.96 12.09 -9.99
N VAL A 199 -5.15 10.86 -10.45
CA VAL A 199 -6.08 10.51 -11.52
C VAL A 199 -6.72 9.16 -11.25
N SER A 200 -7.98 9.01 -11.59
CA SER A 200 -8.68 7.73 -11.54
C SER A 200 -9.12 7.31 -12.95
N TYR A 201 -8.88 6.06 -13.27
CA TYR A 201 -9.37 5.39 -14.49
C TYR A 201 -10.54 4.44 -14.18
N ALA A 202 -11.15 4.57 -13.01
CA ALA A 202 -12.26 3.73 -12.57
C ALA A 202 -13.50 3.82 -13.45
N ASN A 203 -13.64 4.90 -14.24
CA ASN A 203 -14.68 5.06 -15.25
C ASN A 203 -14.45 4.22 -16.50
N GLU A 204 -13.21 3.78 -16.76
CA GLU A 204 -12.83 3.01 -17.94
C GLU A 204 -12.57 1.53 -17.62
N LEU A 205 -12.13 1.23 -16.40
CA LEU A 205 -11.64 -0.08 -16.01
C LEU A 205 -12.47 -0.71 -14.88
N ASP A 206 -12.54 -2.03 -14.90
CA ASP A 206 -13.22 -2.82 -13.88
C ASP A 206 -12.39 -2.93 -12.59
N VAL A 207 -13.01 -3.47 -11.53
CA VAL A 207 -12.35 -3.76 -10.26
C VAL A 207 -11.23 -4.78 -10.48
N CYS A 208 -10.03 -4.43 -10.05
CA CYS A 208 -8.83 -5.24 -10.22
C CYS A 208 -8.39 -5.93 -8.93
N MET A 209 -8.58 -5.27 -7.77
CA MET A 209 -8.37 -5.87 -6.47
C MET A 209 -9.61 -5.64 -5.60
N SER A 210 -10.02 -6.66 -4.87
CA SER A 210 -11.23 -6.59 -4.04
C SER A 210 -11.11 -7.39 -2.75
N GLN A 211 -11.85 -6.93 -1.75
CA GLN A 211 -12.12 -7.60 -0.49
C GLN A 211 -13.58 -7.33 -0.11
N GLY A 212 -14.31 -8.34 0.35
CA GLY A 212 -15.74 -8.16 0.64
C GLY A 212 -16.61 -8.00 -0.62
N LEU A 213 -16.09 -8.41 -1.78
CA LEU A 213 -16.77 -8.30 -3.06
C LEU A 213 -16.53 -9.59 -3.88
N GLN A 214 -17.56 -10.08 -4.54
CA GLN A 214 -17.49 -11.28 -5.38
C GLN A 214 -18.07 -11.02 -6.76
N LYS A 215 -17.38 -11.48 -7.80
CA LYS A 215 -17.89 -11.47 -9.16
C LYS A 215 -18.77 -12.70 -9.37
N THR A 216 -19.99 -12.50 -9.83
CA THR A 216 -20.92 -13.58 -10.17
C THR A 216 -20.54 -14.27 -11.47
N VAL A 217 -21.14 -15.40 -11.77
CA VAL A 217 -20.95 -16.11 -13.06
C VAL A 217 -21.38 -15.23 -14.24
N SER A 218 -22.38 -14.35 -14.04
CA SER A 218 -22.83 -13.38 -15.07
C SER A 218 -21.86 -12.19 -15.23
N GLY A 219 -20.83 -12.08 -14.39
CA GLY A 219 -19.85 -11.00 -14.45
C GLY A 219 -20.20 -9.76 -13.62
N GLU A 220 -21.32 -9.79 -12.91
CA GLU A 220 -21.74 -8.71 -12.02
C GLU A 220 -21.04 -8.78 -10.65
N TRP A 221 -20.87 -7.65 -9.98
CA TRP A 221 -20.30 -7.58 -8.66
C TRP A 221 -21.36 -7.63 -7.56
N THR A 222 -21.20 -8.53 -6.59
CA THR A 222 -22.06 -8.66 -5.41
C THR A 222 -21.27 -8.33 -4.15
N SER A 223 -21.80 -7.40 -3.36
CA SER A 223 -21.24 -7.04 -2.06
C SER A 223 -21.50 -8.14 -1.02
N TRP A 224 -20.56 -8.36 -0.09
CA TRP A 224 -20.73 -9.25 1.05
C TRP A 224 -22.00 -8.98 1.86
N LYS A 225 -22.48 -7.74 1.88
CA LYS A 225 -23.72 -7.33 2.58
C LYS A 225 -24.98 -7.99 2.01
N LEU A 226 -24.94 -8.37 0.73
CA LEU A 226 -26.06 -9.01 0.03
C LEU A 226 -25.94 -10.54 0.02
N MET A 227 -24.86 -11.08 0.59
CA MET A 227 -24.61 -12.53 0.66
C MET A 227 -25.06 -13.09 2.00
N ARG A 228 -25.38 -14.38 2.05
CA ARG A 228 -25.66 -15.07 3.32
C ARG A 228 -24.35 -15.19 4.12
N PRO A 229 -24.36 -15.11 5.46
CA PRO A 229 -23.15 -15.24 6.27
C PRO A 229 -22.35 -16.52 6.01
N ILE A 230 -23.01 -17.64 5.73
CA ILE A 230 -22.33 -18.90 5.41
C ILE A 230 -21.51 -18.81 4.11
N ASP A 231 -21.97 -18.05 3.14
CA ASP A 231 -21.30 -17.88 1.84
C ASP A 231 -20.01 -17.06 2.00
N TRP A 232 -19.88 -16.27 3.06
CA TRP A 232 -18.66 -15.50 3.33
C TRP A 232 -17.44 -16.40 3.58
N GLN A 233 -17.64 -17.49 4.31
CA GLN A 233 -16.59 -18.47 4.58
C GLN A 233 -16.36 -19.38 3.37
N MET A 234 -17.45 -19.88 2.78
CA MET A 234 -17.41 -20.80 1.64
C MET A 234 -16.73 -20.19 0.40
N GLN A 235 -16.70 -18.86 0.27
CA GLN A 235 -16.07 -18.13 -0.84
C GLN A 235 -14.86 -17.32 -0.41
N SER A 236 -14.42 -17.44 0.85
CA SER A 236 -13.34 -16.61 1.43
C SER A 236 -13.51 -15.14 1.05
N ILE A 237 -14.73 -14.58 1.25
CA ILE A 237 -15.12 -13.28 0.70
C ILE A 237 -14.23 -12.14 1.21
N PHE A 238 -13.69 -12.26 2.43
CA PHE A 238 -12.79 -11.30 3.05
C PHE A 238 -11.31 -11.57 2.77
N ALA A 239 -10.97 -12.59 1.99
CA ALA A 239 -9.64 -12.70 1.43
C ALA A 239 -9.43 -11.63 0.36
N ILE A 240 -8.22 -11.07 0.32
CA ILE A 240 -7.84 -10.12 -0.74
C ILE A 240 -7.66 -10.91 -2.04
N LYS A 241 -8.33 -10.46 -3.11
CA LYS A 241 -8.30 -11.07 -4.44
C LYS A 241 -7.79 -10.06 -5.44
N GLN A 242 -6.99 -10.51 -6.41
CA GLN A 242 -6.50 -9.65 -7.48
C GLN A 242 -6.67 -10.30 -8.85
N ASP A 243 -7.29 -9.60 -9.78
CA ASP A 243 -7.29 -9.95 -11.20
C ASP A 243 -5.92 -9.63 -11.81
N ILE A 244 -5.07 -10.65 -11.84
CA ILE A 244 -3.69 -10.54 -12.34
C ILE A 244 -3.68 -10.23 -13.84
N LYS A 245 -4.67 -10.70 -14.61
CA LYS A 245 -4.76 -10.46 -16.05
C LYS A 245 -5.08 -8.99 -16.33
N LEU A 246 -6.04 -8.44 -15.60
CA LEU A 246 -6.41 -7.03 -15.68
C LEU A 246 -5.23 -6.13 -15.29
N LEU A 247 -4.57 -6.44 -14.16
CA LEU A 247 -3.39 -5.72 -13.70
C LEU A 247 -2.25 -5.76 -14.73
N ALA A 248 -1.95 -6.94 -15.27
CA ALA A 248 -0.88 -7.11 -16.27
C ALA A 248 -1.16 -6.35 -17.56
N LYS A 249 -2.44 -6.25 -17.94
CA LYS A 249 -2.87 -5.59 -19.18
C LYS A 249 -2.81 -4.05 -19.08
N TYR A 250 -3.29 -3.48 -17.97
CA TYR A 250 -3.52 -2.05 -17.87
C TYR A 250 -2.63 -1.33 -16.86
N GLY A 251 -2.16 -2.03 -15.82
CA GLY A 251 -1.43 -1.40 -14.73
C GLY A 251 -0.21 -0.60 -15.18
N VAL A 252 0.67 -1.21 -15.97
CA VAL A 252 1.88 -0.51 -16.48
C VAL A 252 1.53 0.54 -17.52
N GLU A 253 0.58 0.27 -18.41
CA GLU A 253 0.19 1.22 -19.46
C GLU A 253 -0.39 2.51 -18.87
N LYS A 254 -1.36 2.40 -17.95
CA LYS A 254 -1.96 3.56 -17.27
C LYS A 254 -0.94 4.29 -16.39
N SER A 255 -0.05 3.56 -15.73
CA SER A 255 1.07 4.13 -14.97
C SER A 255 1.94 5.05 -15.84
N VAL A 256 2.41 4.56 -16.99
CA VAL A 256 3.27 5.35 -17.89
C VAL A 256 2.50 6.49 -18.52
N GLN A 257 1.24 6.29 -18.87
CA GLN A 257 0.37 7.36 -19.38
C GLN A 257 0.24 8.50 -18.35
N HIS A 258 0.03 8.15 -17.06
CA HIS A 258 -0.07 9.15 -15.99
C HIS A 258 1.24 9.91 -15.79
N ILE A 259 2.38 9.20 -15.69
CA ILE A 259 3.71 9.83 -15.56
C ILE A 259 3.96 10.79 -16.72
N ALA A 260 3.70 10.37 -17.98
CA ALA A 260 3.88 11.22 -19.14
C ALA A 260 3.01 12.49 -19.10
N ASN A 261 1.74 12.34 -18.71
CA ASN A 261 0.81 13.45 -18.59
C ASN A 261 1.22 14.43 -17.48
N SER A 262 1.63 13.92 -16.32
CA SER A 262 2.11 14.73 -15.20
C SER A 262 3.39 15.50 -15.57
N CYS A 263 4.36 14.82 -16.18
CA CYS A 263 5.57 15.48 -16.66
C CYS A 263 5.26 16.61 -17.65
N LYS A 264 4.35 16.37 -18.59
CA LYS A 264 3.91 17.40 -19.56
C LYS A 264 3.21 18.57 -18.87
N LYS A 265 2.29 18.30 -17.95
CA LYS A 265 1.50 19.31 -17.22
C LYS A 265 2.39 20.23 -16.38
N HIS A 266 3.37 19.66 -15.68
CA HIS A 266 4.28 20.38 -14.81
C HIS A 266 5.59 20.80 -15.49
N GLN A 267 5.70 20.62 -16.81
CA GLN A 267 6.91 20.96 -17.60
C GLN A 267 8.18 20.29 -17.04
N LEU A 268 8.04 19.10 -16.48
CA LEU A 268 9.13 18.30 -15.94
C LEU A 268 9.76 17.44 -17.04
N ASN A 269 11.07 17.61 -17.27
CA ASN A 269 11.83 16.61 -18.00
C ASN A 269 12.14 15.44 -17.04
N PHE A 270 11.62 14.25 -17.33
CA PHE A 270 11.78 13.09 -16.44
C PHE A 270 13.26 12.69 -16.23
N ALA A 271 14.16 13.02 -17.15
CA ALA A 271 15.59 12.79 -17.00
C ALA A 271 16.25 13.63 -15.88
N ASP A 272 15.61 14.75 -15.50
CA ASP A 272 16.11 15.65 -14.45
C ASP A 272 15.77 15.13 -13.02
N VAL A 273 14.93 14.10 -12.89
CA VAL A 273 14.66 13.44 -11.63
C VAL A 273 15.93 12.80 -11.09
N ASP A 274 16.26 13.02 -9.82
CA ASP A 274 17.42 12.44 -9.16
C ASP A 274 17.08 11.11 -8.48
N TYR A 275 15.91 11.02 -7.88
CA TYR A 275 15.40 9.80 -7.26
C TYR A 275 13.96 9.52 -7.71
N PHE A 276 13.75 8.39 -8.35
CA PHE A 276 12.42 7.88 -8.68
C PHE A 276 12.04 6.76 -7.70
N LEU A 277 10.98 6.97 -6.95
CA LEU A 277 10.45 6.04 -5.96
C LEU A 277 9.11 5.46 -6.44
N PRO A 278 9.11 4.44 -7.29
CA PRO A 278 7.86 3.79 -7.69
C PRO A 278 7.41 2.80 -6.61
N HIS A 279 6.18 2.94 -6.13
CA HIS A 279 5.53 1.86 -5.40
C HIS A 279 5.22 0.72 -6.38
N ILE A 280 5.91 -0.39 -6.25
CA ILE A 280 5.72 -1.60 -7.05
C ILE A 280 5.43 -2.78 -6.13
N SER A 281 4.50 -3.64 -6.53
CA SER A 281 4.12 -4.82 -5.76
C SER A 281 5.02 -6.04 -6.01
N SER A 282 5.80 -6.02 -7.10
CA SER A 282 6.65 -7.13 -7.54
C SER A 282 7.75 -6.61 -8.47
N MET A 283 8.96 -7.16 -8.40
CA MET A 283 10.05 -6.82 -9.33
C MET A 283 9.72 -7.18 -10.79
N PHE A 284 8.76 -8.06 -11.01
CA PHE A 284 8.19 -8.28 -12.33
C PHE A 284 7.63 -7.00 -12.97
N PHE A 285 7.00 -6.13 -12.18
CA PHE A 285 6.48 -4.84 -12.68
C PHE A 285 7.58 -3.78 -12.80
N TYR A 286 8.67 -3.89 -12.04
CA TYR A 286 9.81 -2.98 -12.15
C TYR A 286 10.36 -2.94 -13.56
N HIS A 287 10.73 -4.10 -14.11
CA HIS A 287 11.30 -4.18 -15.45
C HIS A 287 10.30 -3.76 -16.52
N LYS A 288 9.04 -4.17 -16.40
CA LYS A 288 7.99 -3.76 -17.34
C LYS A 288 7.74 -2.24 -17.35
N LEU A 289 7.77 -1.62 -16.16
CA LEU A 289 7.62 -0.18 -16.04
C LEU A 289 8.83 0.55 -16.70
N ALA A 290 10.04 0.09 -16.43
CA ALA A 290 11.26 0.65 -17.01
C ALA A 290 11.27 0.55 -18.54
N ASP A 291 10.94 -0.63 -19.09
CA ASP A 291 10.85 -0.84 -20.54
C ASP A 291 9.79 0.08 -21.16
N LYS A 292 8.62 0.18 -20.54
CA LYS A 292 7.53 0.99 -21.08
C LYS A 292 7.79 2.51 -21.00
N LEU A 293 8.44 2.98 -19.93
CA LEU A 293 8.90 4.37 -19.84
C LEU A 293 9.89 4.68 -20.94
N LYS A 294 10.85 3.77 -21.20
CA LYS A 294 11.82 3.90 -22.30
C LYS A 294 11.15 3.96 -23.67
N GLU A 295 10.15 3.11 -23.94
CA GLU A 295 9.35 3.14 -25.17
C GLU A 295 8.66 4.51 -25.38
N LYS A 296 8.28 5.18 -24.32
CA LYS A 296 7.64 6.51 -24.34
C LYS A 296 8.61 7.67 -24.32
N GLY A 297 9.93 7.40 -24.37
CA GLY A 297 10.97 8.43 -24.32
C GLY A 297 11.21 9.04 -22.94
N LEU A 298 10.62 8.48 -21.89
CA LEU A 298 10.83 8.88 -20.49
C LEU A 298 12.03 8.12 -19.94
N LEU A 299 13.22 8.58 -20.28
CA LEU A 299 14.46 7.90 -19.93
C LEU A 299 14.92 8.32 -18.54
N LEU A 300 15.13 7.35 -17.66
CA LEU A 300 15.76 7.55 -16.35
C LEU A 300 16.68 6.36 -16.07
N PRO A 301 17.98 6.59 -15.80
CA PRO A 301 18.92 5.53 -15.47
C PRO A 301 18.48 4.74 -14.21
N GLU A 302 18.71 3.42 -14.19
CA GLU A 302 18.28 2.55 -13.10
C GLU A 302 18.91 2.92 -11.75
N ASN A 303 20.11 3.50 -11.72
CA ASN A 303 20.74 3.96 -10.49
C ASN A 303 20.04 5.14 -9.82
N LYS A 304 19.09 5.79 -10.50
CA LYS A 304 18.18 6.80 -9.97
C LYS A 304 16.86 6.21 -9.43
N TRP A 305 16.63 4.92 -9.65
CA TRP A 305 15.46 4.23 -9.12
C TRP A 305 15.74 3.72 -7.71
N PHE A 306 14.87 4.04 -6.79
CA PHE A 306 14.97 3.58 -5.40
C PHE A 306 13.76 2.71 -5.04
N THR A 307 14.00 1.50 -4.61
CA THR A 307 12.99 0.60 -4.06
C THR A 307 13.58 -0.28 -2.98
N ASN A 308 12.84 -0.51 -1.92
CA ASN A 308 13.18 -1.42 -0.83
C ASN A 308 12.28 -2.66 -0.79
N LEU A 309 11.52 -2.92 -1.85
CA LEU A 309 10.58 -4.03 -1.94
C LEU A 309 11.21 -5.38 -1.57
N CYS A 310 12.43 -5.64 -2.02
CA CYS A 310 13.11 -6.93 -1.77
C CYS A 310 13.41 -7.19 -0.30
N SER A 311 13.62 -6.15 0.50
CA SER A 311 14.00 -6.22 1.93
C SER A 311 12.84 -5.97 2.89
N VAL A 312 11.78 -5.29 2.44
CA VAL A 312 10.65 -4.88 3.29
C VAL A 312 9.36 -5.63 2.91
N GLY A 313 9.22 -6.01 1.64
CA GLY A 313 7.97 -6.53 1.10
C GLY A 313 7.00 -5.42 0.70
N ASN A 314 5.83 -5.81 0.21
CA ASN A 314 4.78 -4.86 -0.16
C ASN A 314 3.92 -4.54 1.07
N VAL A 315 4.05 -3.33 1.59
CA VAL A 315 3.29 -2.80 2.74
C VAL A 315 2.07 -1.97 2.28
N GLY A 316 1.58 -2.23 1.07
CA GLY A 316 0.40 -1.51 0.55
C GLY A 316 0.58 0.00 0.58
N SER A 317 -0.38 0.71 1.19
CA SER A 317 -0.39 2.17 1.25
C SER A 317 0.80 2.78 2.00
N ALA A 318 1.40 2.07 2.97
CA ALA A 318 2.54 2.55 3.74
C ALA A 318 3.86 2.47 2.96
N SER A 319 3.96 1.68 1.90
CA SER A 319 5.22 1.40 1.19
C SER A 319 5.97 2.66 0.76
N ILE A 320 5.25 3.66 0.24
CA ILE A 320 5.87 4.88 -0.27
C ILE A 320 6.51 5.71 0.86
N PHE A 321 5.85 5.77 2.02
CA PHE A 321 6.37 6.48 3.19
C PHE A 321 7.58 5.76 3.78
N ILE A 322 7.57 4.43 3.81
CA ILE A 322 8.71 3.63 4.28
C ILE A 322 9.92 3.82 3.33
N MET A 323 9.69 3.80 2.00
CA MET A 323 10.76 4.08 1.02
C MET A 323 11.30 5.50 1.16
N LEU A 324 10.42 6.49 1.29
CA LEU A 324 10.82 7.89 1.44
C LEU A 324 11.60 8.10 2.75
N SER A 325 11.16 7.50 3.85
CA SER A 325 11.85 7.55 5.14
C SER A 325 13.25 6.93 5.06
N GLU A 326 13.39 5.77 4.41
CA GLU A 326 14.70 5.13 4.22
C GLU A 326 15.66 6.01 3.38
N LEU A 327 15.17 6.62 2.30
CA LEU A 327 15.97 7.55 1.51
C LEU A 327 16.30 8.81 2.30
N PHE A 328 15.33 9.39 3.01
CA PHE A 328 15.51 10.60 3.82
C PHE A 328 16.60 10.44 4.88
N HIS A 329 16.64 9.31 5.58
CA HIS A 329 17.62 9.03 6.63
C HIS A 329 18.93 8.40 6.10
N SER A 330 19.06 8.19 4.79
CA SER A 330 20.24 7.53 4.19
C SER A 330 21.49 8.40 4.08
N SER A 331 21.42 9.70 4.41
CA SER A 331 22.47 10.70 4.19
C SER A 331 22.90 10.87 2.72
N LYS A 332 22.10 10.36 1.77
CA LYS A 332 22.39 10.45 0.32
C LYS A 332 21.84 11.72 -0.31
N LEU A 333 20.77 12.27 0.26
CA LEU A 333 20.08 13.44 -0.30
C LEU A 333 20.93 14.70 -0.23
N LYS A 334 20.93 15.47 -1.32
CA LYS A 334 21.59 16.77 -1.42
C LYS A 334 20.57 17.87 -1.70
N LYS A 335 20.91 19.08 -1.33
CA LYS A 335 20.08 20.25 -1.60
C LYS A 335 19.88 20.44 -3.11
N GLY A 336 18.63 20.60 -3.52
CA GLY A 336 18.23 20.83 -4.90
C GLY A 336 17.95 19.56 -5.71
N GLU A 337 18.14 18.37 -5.12
CA GLU A 337 17.77 17.11 -5.78
C GLU A 337 16.24 16.94 -5.83
N LEU A 338 15.75 16.38 -6.93
CA LEU A 338 14.35 16.15 -7.21
C LEU A 338 13.97 14.69 -6.98
N ILE A 339 12.98 14.47 -6.11
CA ILE A 339 12.42 13.15 -5.83
C ILE A 339 11.05 13.05 -6.50
N TYR A 340 10.84 12.03 -7.32
CA TYR A 340 9.55 11.72 -7.93
C TYR A 340 8.94 10.47 -7.25
N LEU A 341 7.88 10.66 -6.48
CA LEU A 341 7.11 9.58 -5.89
C LEU A 341 6.02 9.13 -6.87
N PHE A 342 5.89 7.84 -7.10
CA PHE A 342 4.86 7.29 -7.97
C PHE A 342 4.12 6.14 -7.28
N ILE A 343 2.80 6.26 -7.14
CA ILE A 343 1.96 5.28 -6.44
C ILE A 343 0.81 4.87 -7.35
N PRO A 344 0.91 3.72 -8.04
CA PRO A 344 -0.21 3.17 -8.81
C PRO A 344 -1.22 2.51 -7.87
N GLU A 345 -2.50 2.73 -8.13
CA GLU A 345 -3.60 2.07 -7.45
C GLU A 345 -3.91 0.72 -8.13
N SER A 346 -3.96 -0.36 -7.34
CA SER A 346 -4.27 -1.70 -7.85
C SER A 346 -5.70 -2.17 -7.55
N GLY A 347 -6.50 -1.32 -6.90
CA GLY A 347 -7.91 -1.60 -6.59
C GLY A 347 -8.81 -1.47 -7.82
N ARG A 348 -8.81 -0.29 -8.43
CA ARG A 348 -9.56 0.03 -9.65
C ARG A 348 -8.86 1.07 -10.53
N PHE A 349 -7.55 1.23 -10.43
CA PHE A 349 -6.69 2.15 -11.17
C PHE A 349 -7.00 3.65 -10.95
#